data_31c26a793b914a203514a99a9206e044
#
_entry.id   31c26a793b914a203514a99a9206e044
#
_cell.length_a   1.000
_cell.length_b   1.000
_cell.length_c   1.000
_cell.angle_alpha   90.00
_cell.angle_beta   90.00
_cell.angle_gamma   90.00
#
_symmetry.space_group_name_H-M   'P 1'
#
loop_
_entity.id
_entity.type
_entity.pdbx_description
1 polymer ?
#
loop_
_entity_poly.entity_id
_entity_poly.type
_entity_poly.pdbx_seq_one_letter_code
_entity_poly.pdbx_strand_id
1 'polypeptide(L)'
;MLFRSDVVVSDMRMPGMSGADLFQEVMKLYPKSSRLIMSGYADQEQIAKCLGATHQFIAKPFDIKLLKSTIWRVCALDGWLLDEKLRTVVAQLYSVPSLPSLYFRIMDALASPDAGVDTIGAIVAKDPAMTAKILQLVNSAFFGIARKVSNAMEAVQYLGVGRVRSLVLSLHVFSCFDKLKIPNFSIERVWGHSMATGMLAQKIARAQRADRNDLDEAYVAGMLHDIGKVMLASSFADQYSTAVTLAAERKIPMIEAEREVFGVSHAEVGAYLLGLWGLPISIVEAVALHNAPRLSGIKSFTPLTAVHAASVFENEISADPLAVSASKIDEEYMEAIGLTDSVEDWRDIARETLGGVAAS
;
A
#
# COMPACT_ATOMS: atom_id res chain seq x y z
N MET A 1 -21.04 34.53 7.51
CA MET A 1 -19.63 34.10 7.57
C MET A 1 -19.66 32.57 7.58
N LEU A 2 -19.42 31.91 6.44
CA LEU A 2 -19.38 30.44 6.37
C LEU A 2 -18.00 30.01 6.86
N PHE A 3 -17.94 29.42 8.04
CA PHE A 3 -16.72 28.78 8.54
C PHE A 3 -16.45 27.56 7.65
N ARG A 4 -15.34 27.57 6.96
CA ARG A 4 -14.86 26.45 6.16
C ARG A 4 -13.77 25.75 6.98
N SER A 5 -14.06 24.54 7.42
CA SER A 5 -13.06 23.69 8.10
C SER A 5 -12.40 22.79 7.07
N ASP A 6 -11.07 22.81 7.03
CA ASP A 6 -10.29 21.92 6.16
C ASP A 6 -10.30 20.48 6.69
N VAL A 7 -10.38 20.32 8.01
CA VAL A 7 -10.45 19.02 8.68
C VAL A 7 -11.60 18.99 9.68
N VAL A 8 -12.40 17.95 9.65
CA VAL A 8 -13.46 17.66 10.63
C VAL A 8 -13.09 16.37 11.35
N VAL A 9 -12.98 16.45 12.68
CA VAL A 9 -12.73 15.31 13.56
C VAL A 9 -13.97 15.06 14.39
N SER A 10 -14.48 13.83 14.38
CA SER A 10 -15.69 13.46 15.12
C SER A 10 -15.53 12.15 15.87
N ASP A 11 -16.21 12.02 16.99
CA ASP A 11 -16.43 10.71 17.61
C ASP A 11 -17.44 9.91 16.80
N MET A 12 -17.29 8.57 16.76
CA MET A 12 -18.25 7.68 16.15
C MET A 12 -19.59 7.75 16.89
N ARG A 13 -19.58 7.76 18.21
CA ARG A 13 -20.77 7.78 19.07
C ARG A 13 -20.96 9.15 19.69
N MET A 14 -21.98 9.84 19.21
CA MET A 14 -22.39 11.13 19.78
C MET A 14 -23.90 11.11 20.09
N PRO A 15 -24.37 11.85 21.11
CA PRO A 15 -25.80 12.00 21.37
C PRO A 15 -26.51 12.65 20.16
N GLY A 16 -27.61 12.07 19.73
CA GLY A 16 -28.46 12.61 18.65
C GLY A 16 -28.05 12.17 17.25
N MET A 17 -26.87 12.57 16.77
CA MET A 17 -26.34 12.22 15.44
C MET A 17 -25.03 11.46 15.59
N SER A 18 -24.90 10.31 14.91
CA SER A 18 -23.64 9.59 14.91
C SER A 18 -22.56 10.30 14.08
N GLY A 19 -21.28 10.03 14.36
CA GLY A 19 -20.19 10.56 13.54
C GLY A 19 -20.29 10.12 12.08
N ALA A 20 -20.82 8.91 11.83
CA ALA A 20 -21.07 8.41 10.49
C ALA A 20 -22.10 9.25 9.74
N ASP A 21 -23.23 9.58 10.38
CA ASP A 21 -24.28 10.42 9.79
C ASP A 21 -23.76 11.83 9.56
N LEU A 22 -23.04 12.40 10.55
CA LEU A 22 -22.39 13.70 10.40
C LEU A 22 -21.47 13.75 9.19
N PHE A 23 -20.65 12.72 8.97
CA PHE A 23 -19.71 12.71 7.85
C PHE A 23 -20.39 12.53 6.49
N GLN A 24 -21.52 11.84 6.43
CA GLN A 24 -22.33 11.81 5.22
C GLN A 24 -22.86 13.20 4.86
N GLU A 25 -23.31 13.98 5.86
CA GLU A 25 -23.76 15.35 5.62
C GLU A 25 -22.60 16.29 5.29
N VAL A 26 -21.46 16.17 5.99
CA VAL A 26 -20.24 16.95 5.67
C VAL A 26 -19.75 16.63 4.25
N MET A 27 -19.80 15.38 3.82
CA MET A 27 -19.42 15.00 2.46
C MET A 27 -20.28 15.65 1.40
N LYS A 28 -21.60 15.77 1.63
CA LYS A 28 -22.53 16.45 0.71
C LYS A 28 -22.30 17.96 0.66
N LEU A 29 -22.15 18.59 1.83
CA LEU A 29 -22.09 20.06 1.95
C LEU A 29 -20.68 20.62 1.75
N TYR A 30 -19.65 19.86 2.19
CA TYR A 30 -18.24 20.24 2.20
C TYR A 30 -17.36 19.09 1.73
N PRO A 31 -17.47 18.66 0.46
CA PRO A 31 -16.76 17.47 -0.05
C PRO A 31 -15.24 17.58 0.07
N LYS A 32 -14.71 18.80 0.12
CA LYS A 32 -13.26 19.07 0.23
C LYS A 32 -12.72 19.00 1.67
N SER A 33 -13.57 18.92 2.68
CA SER A 33 -13.12 18.80 4.06
C SER A 33 -12.67 17.37 4.37
N SER A 34 -11.48 17.24 4.93
CA SER A 34 -10.96 15.95 5.38
C SER A 34 -11.69 15.50 6.65
N ARG A 35 -12.12 14.24 6.69
CA ARG A 35 -13.00 13.70 7.73
C ARG A 35 -12.30 12.58 8.49
N LEU A 36 -12.02 12.80 9.77
CA LEU A 36 -11.37 11.86 10.68
C LEU A 36 -12.35 11.40 11.74
N ILE A 37 -12.57 10.11 11.87
CA ILE A 37 -13.45 9.56 12.89
C ILE A 37 -12.65 8.88 14.00
N MET A 38 -13.02 9.16 15.24
CA MET A 38 -12.48 8.51 16.42
C MET A 38 -13.45 7.39 16.82
N SER A 39 -12.97 6.13 16.86
CA SER A 39 -13.81 4.96 17.12
C SER A 39 -13.22 4.07 18.20
N GLY A 40 -14.10 3.44 19.00
CA GLY A 40 -13.74 2.38 19.94
C GLY A 40 -13.88 1.00 19.31
N TYR A 41 -13.40 -0.03 20.01
CA TYR A 41 -13.46 -1.45 19.58
C TYR A 41 -14.87 -1.96 19.25
N ALA A 42 -15.91 -1.35 19.85
CA ALA A 42 -17.30 -1.77 19.70
C ALA A 42 -18.01 -1.19 18.46
N ASP A 43 -17.30 -0.44 17.60
CA ASP A 43 -17.92 0.34 16.53
C ASP A 43 -17.78 -0.29 15.13
N GLN A 44 -17.36 -1.56 15.04
CA GLN A 44 -17.02 -2.22 13.76
C GLN A 44 -18.16 -2.20 12.71
N GLU A 45 -19.41 -2.39 13.13
CA GLU A 45 -20.55 -2.33 12.21
C GLU A 45 -20.83 -0.89 11.71
N GLN A 46 -20.55 0.10 12.55
CA GLN A 46 -20.75 1.52 12.19
C GLN A 46 -19.61 2.04 11.31
N ILE A 47 -18.39 1.51 11.51
CA ILE A 47 -17.23 1.79 10.64
C ILE A 47 -17.56 1.42 9.21
N ALA A 48 -18.15 0.24 8.96
CA ALA A 48 -18.52 -0.20 7.62
C ALA A 48 -19.50 0.77 6.91
N LYS A 49 -20.38 1.43 7.65
CA LYS A 49 -21.36 2.37 7.10
C LYS A 49 -20.77 3.72 6.70
N CYS A 50 -19.63 4.09 7.25
CA CYS A 50 -18.99 5.39 6.98
C CYS A 50 -17.68 5.30 6.18
N LEU A 51 -17.31 4.13 5.68
CA LEU A 51 -16.09 3.93 4.89
C LEU A 51 -16.00 4.91 3.70
N GLY A 52 -17.10 5.14 2.97
CA GLY A 52 -17.12 6.09 1.86
C GLY A 52 -17.14 7.57 2.25
N ALA A 53 -17.50 7.90 3.50
CA ALA A 53 -17.62 9.26 3.98
C ALA A 53 -16.46 9.71 4.89
N THR A 54 -15.60 8.78 5.32
CA THR A 54 -14.51 9.00 6.27
C THR A 54 -13.17 8.87 5.57
N HIS A 55 -12.27 9.82 5.78
CA HIS A 55 -10.91 9.77 5.23
C HIS A 55 -9.96 8.98 6.13
N GLN A 56 -10.15 9.02 7.45
CA GLN A 56 -9.30 8.27 8.37
C GLN A 56 -10.02 7.90 9.67
N PHE A 57 -9.64 6.72 10.23
CA PHE A 57 -10.08 6.21 11.52
C PHE A 57 -8.95 6.33 12.54
N ILE A 58 -9.29 6.76 13.76
CA ILE A 58 -8.39 6.82 14.90
C ILE A 58 -8.98 5.95 16.01
N ALA A 59 -8.30 4.83 16.31
CA ALA A 59 -8.75 3.93 17.36
C ALA A 59 -8.55 4.54 18.75
N LYS A 60 -9.57 4.44 19.60
CA LYS A 60 -9.49 4.79 21.02
C LYS A 60 -9.04 3.58 21.87
N PRO A 61 -8.19 3.79 22.87
CA PRO A 61 -7.58 5.05 23.34
C PRO A 61 -6.41 5.48 22.44
N PHE A 62 -6.20 6.78 22.25
CA PHE A 62 -5.10 7.34 21.47
C PHE A 62 -4.36 8.46 22.22
N ASP A 63 -3.07 8.62 21.93
CA ASP A 63 -2.28 9.76 22.39
C ASP A 63 -2.59 11.01 21.54
N ILE A 64 -2.55 12.16 22.18
CA ILE A 64 -2.74 13.45 21.53
C ILE A 64 -1.69 13.71 20.43
N LYS A 65 -0.48 13.10 20.57
CA LYS A 65 0.56 13.15 19.54
C LYS A 65 0.13 12.41 18.28
N LEU A 66 -0.51 11.25 18.43
CA LEU A 66 -1.06 10.48 17.31
C LEU A 66 -2.14 11.29 16.58
N LEU A 67 -3.07 11.90 17.30
CA LEU A 67 -4.10 12.75 16.70
C LEU A 67 -3.48 13.92 15.92
N LYS A 68 -2.51 14.63 16.50
CA LYS A 68 -1.82 15.75 15.84
C LYS A 68 -1.07 15.30 14.59
N SER A 69 -0.31 14.21 14.66
CA SER A 69 0.44 13.67 13.51
C SER A 69 -0.51 13.20 12.41
N THR A 70 -1.65 12.62 12.78
CA THR A 70 -2.68 12.19 11.84
C THR A 70 -3.33 13.37 11.12
N ILE A 71 -3.71 14.43 11.85
CA ILE A 71 -4.25 15.67 11.26
C ILE A 71 -3.22 16.28 10.30
N TRP A 72 -1.96 16.38 10.75
CA TRP A 72 -0.87 16.94 9.93
C TRP A 72 -0.66 16.15 8.64
N ARG A 73 -0.68 14.83 8.75
CA ARG A 73 -0.55 13.89 7.61
C ARG A 73 -1.69 14.05 6.61
N VAL A 74 -2.92 14.12 7.12
CA VAL A 74 -4.11 14.33 6.27
C VAL A 74 -4.02 15.68 5.54
N CYS A 75 -3.59 16.74 6.22
CA CYS A 75 -3.37 18.04 5.58
C CYS A 75 -2.22 18.02 4.54
N ALA A 76 -1.17 17.26 4.78
CA ALA A 76 -0.07 17.10 3.83
C ALA A 76 -0.51 16.30 2.60
N LEU A 77 -1.29 15.23 2.79
CA LEU A 77 -1.88 14.42 1.71
C LEU A 77 -2.91 15.22 0.90
N ASP A 78 -3.64 16.14 1.53
CA ASP A 78 -4.59 17.02 0.85
C ASP A 78 -3.94 17.85 -0.26
N GLY A 79 -2.66 18.24 -0.11
CA GLY A 79 -1.92 18.95 -1.15
C GLY A 79 -1.66 18.11 -2.42
N TRP A 80 -1.58 16.78 -2.27
CA TRP A 80 -1.25 15.84 -3.35
C TRP A 80 -2.48 15.10 -3.89
N LEU A 81 -3.49 14.90 -3.04
CA LEU A 81 -4.68 14.10 -3.32
C LEU A 81 -5.93 14.97 -3.50
N LEU A 82 -5.75 16.27 -3.72
CA LEU A 82 -6.85 17.23 -3.93
C LEU A 82 -7.51 17.15 -5.30
N ASP A 83 -7.04 16.26 -6.20
CA ASP A 83 -7.67 16.12 -7.50
C ASP A 83 -9.12 15.66 -7.35
N GLU A 84 -10.05 16.49 -7.84
CA GLU A 84 -11.49 16.22 -7.82
C GLU A 84 -11.83 14.91 -8.56
N LYS A 85 -11.03 14.55 -9.57
CA LYS A 85 -11.15 13.28 -10.30
C LYS A 85 -10.79 12.09 -9.42
N LEU A 86 -9.67 12.18 -8.68
CA LEU A 86 -9.27 11.12 -7.75
C LEU A 86 -10.36 10.87 -6.70
N ARG A 87 -10.90 11.94 -6.11
CA ARG A 87 -11.99 11.83 -5.14
C ARG A 87 -13.24 11.20 -5.75
N THR A 88 -13.58 11.57 -6.98
CA THR A 88 -14.73 11.02 -7.70
C THR A 88 -14.54 9.52 -7.96
N VAL A 89 -13.38 9.13 -8.45
CA VAL A 89 -13.05 7.71 -8.70
C VAL A 89 -13.06 6.92 -7.40
N VAL A 90 -12.39 7.42 -6.35
CA VAL A 90 -12.33 6.72 -5.04
C VAL A 90 -13.71 6.63 -4.39
N ALA A 91 -14.56 7.66 -4.49
CA ALA A 91 -15.92 7.61 -3.97
C ALA A 91 -16.81 6.58 -4.68
N GLN A 92 -16.46 6.18 -5.89
CA GLN A 92 -17.15 5.16 -6.68
C GLN A 92 -16.56 3.75 -6.53
N LEU A 93 -15.46 3.58 -5.76
CA LEU A 93 -14.93 2.26 -5.48
C LEU A 93 -15.95 1.46 -4.66
N TYR A 94 -16.51 0.42 -5.26
CA TYR A 94 -17.57 -0.40 -4.65
C TYR A 94 -17.11 -1.22 -3.44
N SER A 95 -15.83 -1.50 -3.33
CA SER A 95 -15.28 -2.32 -2.26
C SER A 95 -13.88 -1.86 -1.88
N VAL A 96 -13.80 -0.83 -1.04
CA VAL A 96 -12.54 -0.54 -0.35
C VAL A 96 -12.38 -1.59 0.75
N PRO A 97 -11.35 -2.46 0.70
CA PRO A 97 -11.13 -3.43 1.77
C PRO A 97 -10.94 -2.70 3.10
N SER A 98 -11.62 -3.15 4.13
CA SER A 98 -11.33 -2.68 5.48
C SER A 98 -9.99 -3.24 5.94
N LEU A 99 -9.27 -2.48 6.78
CA LEU A 99 -8.11 -3.05 7.46
C LEU A 99 -8.50 -4.32 8.23
N PRO A 100 -7.76 -5.43 8.09
CA PRO A 100 -8.10 -6.67 8.78
C PRO A 100 -8.01 -6.48 10.30
N SER A 101 -8.94 -7.08 11.03
CA SER A 101 -8.92 -7.06 12.50
C SER A 101 -7.60 -7.60 13.08
N LEU A 102 -7.00 -8.56 12.39
CA LEU A 102 -5.69 -9.10 12.73
C LEU A 102 -4.58 -8.04 12.61
N TYR A 103 -4.63 -7.17 11.59
CA TYR A 103 -3.68 -6.07 11.44
C TYR A 103 -3.77 -5.10 12.62
N PHE A 104 -4.97 -4.69 13.02
CA PHE A 104 -5.17 -3.83 14.19
C PHE A 104 -4.65 -4.46 15.47
N ARG A 105 -4.90 -5.75 15.68
CA ARG A 105 -4.39 -6.47 16.86
C ARG A 105 -2.88 -6.54 16.90
N ILE A 106 -2.22 -6.66 15.75
CA ILE A 106 -0.76 -6.61 15.64
C ILE A 106 -0.28 -5.20 15.96
N MET A 107 -0.91 -4.16 15.39
CA MET A 107 -0.53 -2.75 15.64
C MET A 107 -0.70 -2.36 17.11
N ASP A 108 -1.79 -2.77 17.72
CA ASP A 108 -2.08 -2.52 19.14
C ASP A 108 -1.04 -3.21 20.06
N ALA A 109 -0.72 -4.47 19.76
CA ALA A 109 0.33 -5.17 20.47
C ALA A 109 1.69 -4.48 20.35
N LEU A 110 2.04 -3.99 19.16
CA LEU A 110 3.31 -3.28 18.89
C LEU A 110 3.42 -1.90 19.57
N ALA A 111 2.32 -1.33 20.03
CA ALA A 111 2.33 -0.12 20.85
C ALA A 111 2.90 -0.38 22.25
N SER A 112 2.95 -1.64 22.70
CA SER A 112 3.60 -2.02 23.96
C SER A 112 5.10 -2.21 23.78
N PRO A 113 5.96 -1.65 24.67
CA PRO A 113 7.42 -1.86 24.64
C PRO A 113 7.84 -3.34 24.72
N ASP A 114 7.00 -4.19 25.33
CA ASP A 114 7.26 -5.62 25.57
C ASP A 114 6.78 -6.51 24.40
N ALA A 115 6.26 -5.93 23.33
CA ALA A 115 5.76 -6.68 22.19
C ALA A 115 6.90 -7.32 21.40
N GLY A 116 7.09 -8.60 21.63
CA GLY A 116 8.08 -9.44 20.95
C GLY A 116 7.46 -10.34 19.87
N VAL A 117 8.34 -11.14 19.28
CA VAL A 117 7.99 -12.18 18.30
C VAL A 117 6.93 -13.13 18.83
N ASP A 118 7.02 -13.50 20.11
CA ASP A 118 6.09 -14.44 20.74
C ASP A 118 4.65 -13.88 20.83
N THR A 119 4.53 -12.61 21.17
CA THR A 119 3.23 -11.91 21.20
C THR A 119 2.58 -11.89 19.84
N ILE A 120 3.33 -11.50 18.81
CA ILE A 120 2.80 -11.42 17.45
C ILE A 120 2.51 -12.80 16.88
N GLY A 121 3.37 -13.80 17.12
CA GLY A 121 3.14 -15.17 16.72
C GLY A 121 1.86 -15.75 17.32
N ALA A 122 1.58 -15.49 18.61
CA ALA A 122 0.36 -15.90 19.27
C ALA A 122 -0.90 -15.18 18.70
N ILE A 123 -0.75 -13.92 18.28
CA ILE A 123 -1.86 -13.18 17.64
C ILE A 123 -2.17 -13.77 16.27
N VAL A 124 -1.15 -14.03 15.44
CA VAL A 124 -1.30 -14.61 14.10
C VAL A 124 -1.87 -16.03 14.18
N ALA A 125 -1.42 -16.86 15.12
CA ALA A 125 -1.90 -18.22 15.33
C ALA A 125 -3.41 -18.32 15.64
N LYS A 126 -4.02 -17.24 16.13
CA LYS A 126 -5.48 -17.20 16.37
C LYS A 126 -6.32 -17.04 15.09
N ASP A 127 -5.68 -16.82 13.94
CA ASP A 127 -6.33 -16.78 12.63
C ASP A 127 -5.78 -17.93 11.77
N PRO A 128 -6.45 -19.09 11.71
CA PRO A 128 -5.96 -20.26 10.96
C PRO A 128 -5.85 -20.02 9.46
N ALA A 129 -6.74 -19.20 8.87
CA ALA A 129 -6.73 -18.91 7.44
C ALA A 129 -5.53 -18.04 7.07
N MET A 130 -5.28 -16.97 7.83
CA MET A 130 -4.12 -16.10 7.64
C MET A 130 -2.82 -16.86 7.93
N THR A 131 -2.78 -17.68 8.99
CA THR A 131 -1.62 -18.54 9.30
C THR A 131 -1.29 -19.45 8.14
N ALA A 132 -2.28 -20.12 7.55
CA ALA A 132 -2.05 -21.00 6.39
C ALA A 132 -1.48 -20.25 5.20
N LYS A 133 -2.01 -19.06 4.88
CA LYS A 133 -1.49 -18.20 3.80
C LYS A 133 -0.05 -17.74 4.06
N ILE A 134 0.26 -17.30 5.28
CA ILE A 134 1.62 -16.90 5.65
C ILE A 134 2.57 -18.10 5.55
N LEU A 135 2.19 -19.28 6.03
CA LEU A 135 3.01 -20.49 5.94
C LEU A 135 3.22 -20.95 4.51
N GLN A 136 2.18 -20.91 3.67
CA GLN A 136 2.29 -21.21 2.25
C GLN A 136 3.31 -20.28 1.58
N LEU A 137 3.22 -19.00 1.86
CA LEU A 137 4.10 -17.98 1.30
C LEU A 137 5.54 -18.13 1.77
N VAL A 138 5.75 -18.26 3.09
CA VAL A 138 7.08 -18.40 3.70
C VAL A 138 7.80 -19.65 3.20
N ASN A 139 7.07 -20.74 2.97
CA ASN A 139 7.62 -21.99 2.44
C ASN A 139 7.71 -22.02 0.91
N SER A 140 7.34 -20.96 0.23
CA SER A 140 7.52 -20.86 -1.23
C SER A 140 8.98 -20.64 -1.60
N ALA A 141 9.32 -20.93 -2.86
CA ALA A 141 10.64 -20.66 -3.43
C ALA A 141 11.09 -19.19 -3.27
N PHE A 142 10.13 -18.30 -3.16
CA PHE A 142 10.30 -16.86 -2.97
C PHE A 142 11.16 -16.48 -1.77
N PHE A 143 11.01 -17.19 -0.64
CA PHE A 143 11.79 -16.93 0.57
C PHE A 143 13.05 -17.77 0.67
N GLY A 144 13.23 -18.78 -0.20
CA GLY A 144 14.43 -19.60 -0.30
C GLY A 144 14.82 -20.31 1.01
N ILE A 145 13.83 -20.69 1.84
CA ILE A 145 14.08 -21.30 3.14
C ILE A 145 14.42 -22.78 2.97
N ALA A 146 15.61 -23.17 3.42
CA ALA A 146 16.07 -24.54 3.36
C ALA A 146 15.27 -25.50 4.27
N ARG A 147 14.63 -24.98 5.32
CA ARG A 147 13.84 -25.73 6.30
C ARG A 147 12.39 -25.32 6.25
N LYS A 148 11.48 -26.28 6.19
CA LYS A 148 10.05 -26.00 6.21
C LYS A 148 9.62 -25.36 7.55
N VAL A 149 8.97 -24.20 7.46
CA VAL A 149 8.34 -23.49 8.59
C VAL A 149 6.95 -24.10 8.82
N SER A 150 6.65 -24.49 10.05
CA SER A 150 5.48 -25.32 10.36
C SER A 150 4.38 -24.61 11.14
N ASN A 151 4.67 -23.46 11.75
CA ASN A 151 3.71 -22.73 12.58
C ASN A 151 3.93 -21.21 12.52
N ALA A 152 2.92 -20.45 12.99
CA ALA A 152 2.93 -19.00 12.98
C ALA A 152 4.10 -18.39 13.75
N MET A 153 4.47 -19.00 14.88
CA MET A 153 5.59 -18.52 15.71
C MET A 153 6.90 -18.57 14.95
N GLU A 154 7.21 -19.71 14.33
CA GLU A 154 8.40 -19.86 13.48
C GLU A 154 8.39 -18.88 12.30
N ALA A 155 7.20 -18.65 11.69
CA ALA A 155 7.07 -17.70 10.60
C ALA A 155 7.41 -16.27 11.06
N VAL A 156 6.92 -15.85 12.23
CA VAL A 156 7.23 -14.54 12.80
C VAL A 156 8.69 -14.43 13.19
N GLN A 157 9.29 -15.49 13.75
CA GLN A 157 10.72 -15.52 14.09
C GLN A 157 11.60 -15.37 12.85
N TYR A 158 11.23 -16.03 11.77
CA TYR A 158 11.99 -16.00 10.53
C TYR A 158 11.84 -14.67 9.78
N LEU A 159 10.62 -14.21 9.61
CA LEU A 159 10.31 -13.00 8.84
C LEU A 159 10.60 -11.72 9.61
N GLY A 160 10.46 -11.77 10.92
CA GLY A 160 10.39 -10.58 11.76
C GLY A 160 9.00 -9.94 11.76
N VAL A 161 8.71 -9.21 12.82
CA VAL A 161 7.39 -8.63 13.09
C VAL A 161 6.95 -7.63 12.00
N GLY A 162 7.87 -6.79 11.52
CA GLY A 162 7.57 -5.80 10.47
C GLY A 162 7.06 -6.43 9.19
N ARG A 163 7.76 -7.49 8.69
CA ARG A 163 7.33 -8.21 7.48
C ARG A 163 6.01 -8.95 7.67
N VAL A 164 5.81 -9.59 8.83
CA VAL A 164 4.54 -10.29 9.10
C VAL A 164 3.37 -9.32 9.09
N ARG A 165 3.51 -8.13 9.69
CA ARG A 165 2.50 -7.07 9.64
C ARG A 165 2.15 -6.69 8.20
N SER A 166 3.14 -6.51 7.35
CA SER A 166 2.96 -6.15 5.94
C SER A 166 2.29 -7.26 5.16
N LEU A 167 2.71 -8.51 5.39
CA LEU A 167 2.10 -9.69 4.76
C LEU A 167 0.64 -9.86 5.15
N VAL A 168 0.30 -9.66 6.42
CA VAL A 168 -1.10 -9.74 6.89
C VAL A 168 -1.97 -8.72 6.14
N LEU A 169 -1.49 -7.48 5.98
CA LEU A 169 -2.21 -6.46 5.26
C LEU A 169 -2.35 -6.81 3.78
N SER A 170 -1.25 -7.11 3.11
CA SER A 170 -1.23 -7.41 1.67
C SER A 170 -2.04 -8.66 1.33
N LEU A 171 -1.83 -9.77 2.06
CA LEU A 171 -2.58 -11.02 1.87
C LEU A 171 -4.09 -10.81 2.05
N HIS A 172 -4.50 -10.00 3.03
CA HIS A 172 -5.90 -9.69 3.23
C HIS A 172 -6.46 -8.95 2.02
N VAL A 173 -5.81 -7.87 1.61
CA VAL A 173 -6.30 -7.05 0.49
C VAL A 173 -6.39 -7.86 -0.79
N PHE A 174 -5.34 -8.55 -1.17
CA PHE A 174 -5.37 -9.36 -2.39
C PHE A 174 -6.41 -10.48 -2.32
N SER A 175 -6.60 -11.11 -1.15
CA SER A 175 -7.61 -12.17 -0.99
C SER A 175 -9.06 -11.70 -1.10
N CYS A 176 -9.33 -10.42 -0.92
CA CYS A 176 -10.67 -9.88 -1.15
C CYS A 176 -11.08 -9.95 -2.63
N PHE A 177 -10.11 -10.11 -3.53
CA PHE A 177 -10.30 -10.05 -4.97
C PHE A 177 -9.92 -11.34 -5.71
N ASP A 178 -9.62 -12.44 -5.02
CA ASP A 178 -9.20 -13.73 -5.60
C ASP A 178 -10.12 -14.26 -6.72
N LYS A 179 -11.38 -13.82 -6.75
CA LYS A 179 -12.39 -14.27 -7.74
C LYS A 179 -12.54 -13.32 -8.94
N LEU A 180 -11.81 -12.23 -8.96
CA LEU A 180 -11.92 -11.25 -10.03
C LEU A 180 -11.33 -11.81 -11.32
N LYS A 181 -12.12 -11.77 -12.39
CA LYS A 181 -11.69 -12.17 -13.73
C LYS A 181 -11.88 -11.02 -14.70
N ILE A 182 -10.79 -10.45 -15.17
CA ILE A 182 -10.77 -9.37 -16.15
C ILE A 182 -9.88 -9.83 -17.32
N PRO A 183 -10.31 -9.66 -18.56
CA PRO A 183 -9.47 -9.99 -19.71
C PRO A 183 -8.10 -9.31 -19.64
N ASN A 184 -7.06 -10.07 -19.89
CA ASN A 184 -5.67 -9.59 -19.88
C ASN A 184 -5.17 -9.00 -18.55
N PHE A 185 -5.87 -9.23 -17.42
CA PHE A 185 -5.44 -8.82 -16.09
C PHE A 185 -5.45 -10.03 -15.13
N SER A 186 -4.35 -10.24 -14.42
CA SER A 186 -4.21 -11.30 -13.42
C SER A 186 -3.79 -10.72 -12.08
N ILE A 187 -4.59 -10.99 -11.06
CA ILE A 187 -4.29 -10.60 -9.68
C ILE A 187 -3.03 -11.34 -9.19
N GLU A 188 -2.88 -12.60 -9.57
CA GLU A 188 -1.72 -13.42 -9.22
C GLU A 188 -0.42 -12.80 -9.75
N ARG A 189 -0.44 -12.22 -10.95
CA ARG A 189 0.72 -11.49 -11.50
C ARG A 189 1.01 -10.23 -10.73
N VAL A 190 -0.01 -9.39 -10.45
CA VAL A 190 0.15 -8.18 -9.63
C VAL A 190 0.70 -8.54 -8.26
N TRP A 191 0.21 -9.63 -7.67
CA TRP A 191 0.71 -10.15 -6.40
C TRP A 191 2.18 -10.58 -6.50
N GLY A 192 2.53 -11.39 -7.50
CA GLY A 192 3.91 -11.84 -7.73
C GLY A 192 4.88 -10.69 -7.91
N HIS A 193 4.53 -9.73 -8.77
CA HIS A 193 5.27 -8.49 -8.98
C HIS A 193 5.44 -7.68 -7.68
N SER A 194 4.36 -7.48 -6.93
CA SER A 194 4.40 -6.75 -5.66
C SER A 194 5.29 -7.43 -4.62
N MET A 195 5.25 -8.77 -4.53
CA MET A 195 6.12 -9.54 -3.65
C MET A 195 7.59 -9.39 -4.04
N ALA A 196 7.90 -9.53 -5.31
CA ALA A 196 9.25 -9.40 -5.84
C ALA A 196 9.81 -7.99 -5.60
N THR A 197 8.99 -6.99 -5.94
CA THR A 197 9.33 -5.57 -5.73
C THR A 197 9.58 -5.26 -4.26
N GLY A 198 8.74 -5.75 -3.34
CA GLY A 198 8.93 -5.53 -1.91
C GLY A 198 10.24 -6.12 -1.38
N MET A 199 10.56 -7.37 -1.77
CA MET A 199 11.81 -8.01 -1.36
C MET A 199 13.03 -7.31 -1.95
N LEU A 200 12.96 -6.93 -3.21
CA LEU A 200 14.06 -6.24 -3.89
C LEU A 200 14.27 -4.83 -3.32
N ALA A 201 13.19 -4.07 -3.09
CA ALA A 201 13.26 -2.75 -2.47
C ALA A 201 13.96 -2.80 -1.10
N GLN A 202 13.67 -3.81 -0.28
CA GLN A 202 14.35 -3.99 1.00
C GLN A 202 15.84 -4.33 0.83
N LYS A 203 16.20 -5.14 -0.17
CA LYS A 203 17.61 -5.45 -0.45
C LYS A 203 18.39 -4.23 -0.94
N ILE A 204 17.79 -3.43 -1.82
CA ILE A 204 18.34 -2.16 -2.29
C ILE A 204 18.54 -1.19 -1.10
N ALA A 205 17.53 -1.03 -0.26
CA ALA A 205 17.63 -0.19 0.94
C ALA A 205 18.75 -0.68 1.88
N ARG A 206 18.92 -1.99 2.01
CA ARG A 206 20.01 -2.57 2.81
C ARG A 206 21.38 -2.31 2.20
N ALA A 207 21.54 -2.40 0.88
CA ALA A 207 22.77 -2.06 0.17
C ALA A 207 23.14 -0.58 0.38
N GLN A 208 22.16 0.30 0.48
CA GLN A 208 22.32 1.72 0.80
C GLN A 208 22.50 2.00 2.30
N ARG A 209 22.57 0.97 3.14
CA ARG A 209 22.74 1.10 4.60
C ARG A 209 21.65 1.93 5.26
N ALA A 210 20.44 1.90 4.69
CA ALA A 210 19.28 2.56 5.26
C ALA A 210 18.99 2.03 6.68
N ASP A 211 18.37 2.84 7.50
CA ASP A 211 18.02 2.42 8.84
C ASP A 211 16.90 1.34 8.83
N ARG A 212 16.62 0.76 10.00
CA ARG A 212 15.67 -0.34 10.12
C ARG A 212 14.26 0.06 9.71
N ASN A 213 13.87 1.30 9.96
CA ASN A 213 12.56 1.81 9.63
C ASN A 213 12.39 1.93 8.11
N ASP A 214 13.37 2.52 7.43
CA ASP A 214 13.38 2.65 5.98
C ASP A 214 13.43 1.28 5.27
N LEU A 215 14.15 0.29 5.85
CA LEU A 215 14.15 -1.09 5.35
C LEU A 215 12.76 -1.72 5.39
N ASP A 216 12.06 -1.56 6.51
CA ASP A 216 10.72 -2.11 6.69
C ASP A 216 9.69 -1.35 5.84
N GLU A 217 9.81 -0.05 5.73
CA GLU A 217 8.92 0.79 4.91
C GLU A 217 9.12 0.56 3.41
N ALA A 218 10.35 0.39 2.94
CA ALA A 218 10.64 0.02 1.56
C ALA A 218 9.99 -1.33 1.18
N TYR A 219 10.07 -2.31 2.10
CA TYR A 219 9.41 -3.60 1.91
C TYR A 219 7.89 -3.46 1.80
N VAL A 220 7.27 -2.73 2.74
CA VAL A 220 5.81 -2.50 2.76
C VAL A 220 5.35 -1.76 1.51
N ALA A 221 6.05 -0.68 1.18
CA ALA A 221 5.72 0.15 0.03
C ALA A 221 5.83 -0.65 -1.28
N GLY A 222 6.88 -1.44 -1.44
CA GLY A 222 7.04 -2.33 -2.59
C GLY A 222 5.95 -3.39 -2.68
N MET A 223 5.52 -3.96 -1.54
CA MET A 223 4.40 -4.91 -1.49
C MET A 223 3.05 -4.31 -1.87
N LEU A 224 2.88 -3.00 -1.72
CA LEU A 224 1.59 -2.32 -1.88
C LEU A 224 1.58 -1.29 -3.02
N HIS A 225 2.71 -1.10 -3.75
CA HIS A 225 2.81 -0.02 -4.73
C HIS A 225 1.76 -0.11 -5.84
N ASP A 226 1.37 -1.32 -6.20
CA ASP A 226 0.41 -1.62 -7.26
C ASP A 226 -1.01 -1.94 -6.77
N ILE A 227 -1.29 -1.74 -5.49
CA ILE A 227 -2.61 -2.04 -4.91
C ILE A 227 -3.77 -1.33 -5.63
N GLY A 228 -3.51 -0.14 -6.13
CA GLY A 228 -4.49 0.63 -6.89
C GLY A 228 -4.92 -0.03 -8.19
N LYS A 229 -4.07 -0.85 -8.85
CA LYS A 229 -4.45 -1.67 -10.02
C LYS A 229 -5.59 -2.61 -9.66
N VAL A 230 -5.47 -3.30 -8.53
CA VAL A 230 -6.50 -4.23 -8.05
C VAL A 230 -7.78 -3.48 -7.70
N MET A 231 -7.67 -2.30 -7.11
CA MET A 231 -8.82 -1.45 -6.75
C MET A 231 -9.58 -0.97 -7.98
N LEU A 232 -8.88 -0.41 -8.97
CA LEU A 232 -9.49 0.03 -10.23
C LEU A 232 -10.10 -1.13 -10.99
N ALA A 233 -9.37 -2.23 -11.12
CA ALA A 233 -9.79 -3.43 -11.82
C ALA A 233 -11.05 -4.05 -11.18
N SER A 234 -11.14 -4.09 -9.86
CA SER A 234 -12.28 -4.66 -9.14
C SER A 234 -13.54 -3.81 -9.20
N SER A 235 -13.38 -2.49 -9.23
CA SER A 235 -14.50 -1.55 -9.20
C SER A 235 -15.00 -1.14 -10.58
N PHE A 236 -14.13 -1.18 -11.59
CA PHE A 236 -14.38 -0.67 -12.93
C PHE A 236 -13.86 -1.65 -14.00
N ALA A 237 -14.28 -2.93 -13.95
CA ALA A 237 -13.74 -4.03 -14.75
C ALA A 237 -13.66 -3.72 -16.26
N ASP A 238 -14.74 -3.18 -16.85
CA ASP A 238 -14.83 -2.85 -18.28
C ASP A 238 -13.88 -1.71 -18.66
N GLN A 239 -13.85 -0.65 -17.85
CA GLN A 239 -12.96 0.49 -18.08
C GLN A 239 -11.50 0.09 -17.88
N TYR A 240 -11.21 -0.77 -16.89
CA TYR A 240 -9.87 -1.26 -16.67
C TYR A 240 -9.39 -2.15 -17.82
N SER A 241 -10.25 -3.01 -18.35
CA SER A 241 -9.98 -3.77 -19.58
C SER A 241 -9.68 -2.84 -20.77
N THR A 242 -10.39 -1.73 -20.87
CA THR A 242 -10.12 -0.69 -21.89
C THR A 242 -8.72 -0.09 -21.71
N ALA A 243 -8.34 0.26 -20.49
CA ALA A 243 -7.01 0.79 -20.19
C ALA A 243 -5.89 -0.21 -20.51
N VAL A 244 -6.07 -1.49 -20.18
CA VAL A 244 -5.12 -2.57 -20.52
C VAL A 244 -4.96 -2.70 -22.03
N THR A 245 -6.06 -2.70 -22.78
CA THR A 245 -6.05 -2.79 -24.24
C THR A 245 -5.35 -1.57 -24.85
N LEU A 246 -5.65 -0.37 -24.38
CA LEU A 246 -5.06 0.88 -24.82
C LEU A 246 -3.53 0.87 -24.59
N ALA A 247 -3.08 0.45 -23.40
CA ALA A 247 -1.66 0.34 -23.10
C ALA A 247 -0.92 -0.60 -24.06
N ALA A 248 -1.52 -1.76 -24.35
CA ALA A 248 -0.96 -2.76 -25.24
C ALA A 248 -0.91 -2.28 -26.71
N GLU A 249 -2.00 -1.71 -27.23
CA GLU A 249 -2.11 -1.25 -28.62
C GLU A 249 -1.17 -0.09 -28.92
N ARG A 250 -1.12 0.90 -28.01
CA ARG A 250 -0.30 2.10 -28.19
C ARG A 250 1.13 1.96 -27.67
N LYS A 251 1.44 0.86 -26.97
CA LYS A 251 2.74 0.62 -26.33
C LYS A 251 3.12 1.75 -25.37
N ILE A 252 2.17 2.23 -24.59
CA ILE A 252 2.35 3.25 -23.55
C ILE A 252 2.35 2.61 -22.16
N PRO A 253 2.99 3.25 -21.15
CA PRO A 253 2.91 2.78 -19.77
C PRO A 253 1.47 2.68 -19.28
N MET A 254 1.19 1.67 -18.44
CA MET A 254 -0.15 1.46 -17.89
C MET A 254 -0.69 2.70 -17.16
N ILE A 255 0.19 3.42 -16.47
CA ILE A 255 -0.15 4.67 -15.76
C ILE A 255 -0.70 5.75 -16.70
N GLU A 256 -0.23 5.83 -17.93
CA GLU A 256 -0.71 6.79 -18.94
C GLU A 256 -2.09 6.35 -19.46
N ALA A 257 -2.26 5.06 -19.75
CA ALA A 257 -3.55 4.52 -20.18
C ALA A 257 -4.62 4.68 -19.11
N GLU A 258 -4.27 4.46 -17.84
CA GLU A 258 -5.17 4.68 -16.71
C GLU A 258 -5.60 6.16 -16.60
N ARG A 259 -4.66 7.09 -16.74
CA ARG A 259 -4.99 8.53 -16.71
C ARG A 259 -5.87 8.94 -17.87
N GLU A 260 -5.71 8.33 -19.05
CA GLU A 260 -6.60 8.60 -20.19
C GLU A 260 -8.02 8.10 -19.93
N VAL A 261 -8.18 6.91 -19.34
CA VAL A 261 -9.48 6.27 -19.12
C VAL A 261 -10.18 6.77 -17.86
N PHE A 262 -9.46 6.94 -16.76
CA PHE A 262 -10.01 7.29 -15.44
C PHE A 262 -9.76 8.74 -15.04
N GLY A 263 -8.79 9.41 -15.69
CA GLY A 263 -8.27 10.71 -15.26
C GLY A 263 -7.33 10.64 -14.06
N VAL A 264 -7.09 9.44 -13.53
CA VAL A 264 -6.19 9.15 -12.40
C VAL A 264 -5.47 7.83 -12.64
N SER A 265 -4.39 7.58 -11.93
CA SER A 265 -3.60 6.35 -12.02
C SER A 265 -3.78 5.44 -10.81
N HIS A 266 -3.36 4.17 -10.97
CA HIS A 266 -3.30 3.21 -9.86
C HIS A 266 -2.41 3.71 -8.70
N ALA A 267 -1.32 4.41 -9.02
CA ALA A 267 -0.40 4.95 -8.02
C ALA A 267 -1.10 5.96 -7.10
N GLU A 268 -1.89 6.87 -7.67
CA GLU A 268 -2.66 7.87 -6.93
C GLU A 268 -3.80 7.21 -6.12
N VAL A 269 -4.52 6.27 -6.71
CA VAL A 269 -5.59 5.51 -6.03
C VAL A 269 -5.03 4.66 -4.87
N GLY A 270 -3.93 3.95 -5.10
CA GLY A 270 -3.25 3.17 -4.07
C GLY A 270 -2.74 4.02 -2.93
N ALA A 271 -2.06 5.12 -3.23
CA ALA A 271 -1.56 6.06 -2.23
C ALA A 271 -2.70 6.66 -1.39
N TYR A 272 -3.80 7.05 -2.03
CA TYR A 272 -4.98 7.54 -1.32
C TYR A 272 -5.52 6.50 -0.34
N LEU A 273 -5.68 5.25 -0.77
CA LEU A 273 -6.13 4.15 0.07
C LEU A 273 -5.20 3.94 1.28
N LEU A 274 -3.89 3.88 1.05
CA LEU A 274 -2.91 3.67 2.13
C LEU A 274 -2.87 4.86 3.10
N GLY A 275 -3.07 6.07 2.59
CA GLY A 275 -3.25 7.26 3.41
C GLY A 275 -4.50 7.19 4.29
N LEU A 276 -5.64 6.73 3.75
CA LEU A 276 -6.86 6.47 4.51
C LEU A 276 -6.63 5.43 5.62
N TRP A 277 -5.83 4.41 5.37
CA TRP A 277 -5.48 3.41 6.37
C TRP A 277 -4.44 3.89 7.39
N GLY A 278 -3.93 5.12 7.26
CA GLY A 278 -2.98 5.70 8.19
C GLY A 278 -1.58 5.11 8.13
N LEU A 279 -1.16 4.58 6.98
CA LEU A 279 0.22 4.15 6.80
C LEU A 279 1.18 5.36 6.85
N PRO A 280 2.47 5.15 7.19
CA PRO A 280 3.49 6.19 7.17
C PRO A 280 3.52 6.95 5.84
N ILE A 281 3.80 8.25 5.91
CA ILE A 281 3.82 9.12 4.72
C ILE A 281 4.86 8.68 3.70
N SER A 282 6.00 8.16 4.15
CA SER A 282 7.06 7.59 3.30
C SER A 282 6.58 6.43 2.44
N ILE A 283 5.71 5.56 2.99
CA ILE A 283 5.07 4.47 2.24
C ILE A 283 4.08 5.04 1.24
N VAL A 284 3.22 5.97 1.67
CA VAL A 284 2.22 6.61 0.79
C VAL A 284 2.90 7.35 -0.36
N GLU A 285 3.97 8.08 -0.08
CA GLU A 285 4.79 8.77 -1.07
C GLU A 285 5.44 7.81 -2.05
N ALA A 286 6.04 6.74 -1.55
CA ALA A 286 6.64 5.72 -2.38
C ALA A 286 5.61 5.11 -3.34
N VAL A 287 4.41 4.82 -2.87
CA VAL A 287 3.31 4.29 -3.70
C VAL A 287 2.82 5.34 -4.70
N ALA A 288 2.66 6.60 -4.29
CA ALA A 288 2.17 7.67 -5.17
C ALA A 288 3.13 7.95 -6.34
N LEU A 289 4.44 7.90 -6.08
CA LEU A 289 5.46 8.44 -6.97
C LEU A 289 6.44 7.41 -7.55
N HIS A 290 6.24 6.11 -7.30
CA HIS A 290 7.17 5.08 -7.80
C HIS A 290 7.39 5.12 -9.32
N ASN A 291 6.44 5.63 -10.10
CA ASN A 291 6.58 5.82 -11.55
C ASN A 291 7.17 7.18 -11.95
N ALA A 292 7.25 8.15 -11.04
CA ALA A 292 7.73 9.50 -11.31
C ALA A 292 8.41 10.11 -10.08
N PRO A 293 9.51 9.52 -9.57
CA PRO A 293 10.11 9.86 -8.28
C PRO A 293 10.65 11.29 -8.21
N ARG A 294 10.99 11.89 -9.36
CA ARG A 294 11.44 13.30 -9.45
C ARG A 294 10.39 14.29 -8.92
N LEU A 295 9.11 13.93 -8.96
CA LEU A 295 8.04 14.80 -8.46
C LEU A 295 8.01 14.94 -6.93
N SER A 296 8.72 14.08 -6.20
CA SER A 296 8.83 14.18 -4.74
C SER A 296 9.64 15.40 -4.27
N GLY A 297 10.56 15.87 -5.09
CA GLY A 297 11.52 16.89 -4.70
C GLY A 297 12.56 16.43 -3.67
N ILE A 298 12.56 15.15 -3.27
CA ILE A 298 13.51 14.56 -2.32
C ILE A 298 14.88 14.45 -2.97
N LYS A 299 15.93 14.76 -2.19
CA LYS A 299 17.33 14.77 -2.64
C LYS A 299 18.19 13.76 -1.87
N SER A 300 17.61 12.71 -1.36
CA SER A 300 18.30 11.64 -0.62
C SER A 300 17.62 10.31 -0.87
N PHE A 301 18.31 9.22 -0.55
CA PHE A 301 17.71 7.89 -0.58
C PHE A 301 16.55 7.79 0.41
N THR A 302 15.42 7.20 -0.04
CA THR A 302 14.23 6.93 0.76
C THR A 302 13.56 5.64 0.29
N PRO A 303 12.50 5.13 0.97
CA PRO A 303 11.68 4.04 0.47
C PRO A 303 11.18 4.23 -0.97
N LEU A 304 10.89 5.47 -1.39
CA LEU A 304 10.51 5.79 -2.76
C LEU A 304 11.59 5.38 -3.77
N THR A 305 12.86 5.73 -3.49
CA THR A 305 13.99 5.37 -4.35
C THR A 305 14.10 3.85 -4.51
N ALA A 306 14.00 3.13 -3.39
CA ALA A 306 14.09 1.68 -3.37
C ALA A 306 12.95 1.02 -4.16
N VAL A 307 11.72 1.49 -4.00
CA VAL A 307 10.54 0.95 -4.69
C VAL A 307 10.59 1.26 -6.19
N HIS A 308 10.97 2.48 -6.56
CA HIS A 308 11.14 2.86 -7.97
C HIS A 308 12.12 1.92 -8.67
N ALA A 309 13.33 1.79 -8.13
CA ALA A 309 14.36 0.92 -8.72
C ALA A 309 13.92 -0.56 -8.74
N ALA A 310 13.34 -1.04 -7.65
CA ALA A 310 12.90 -2.42 -7.54
C ALA A 310 11.80 -2.78 -8.55
N SER A 311 10.80 -1.91 -8.73
CA SER A 311 9.70 -2.14 -9.68
C SER A 311 10.21 -2.14 -11.12
N VAL A 312 11.13 -1.23 -11.45
CA VAL A 312 11.75 -1.18 -12.79
C VAL A 312 12.54 -2.46 -13.08
N PHE A 313 13.42 -2.87 -12.16
CA PHE A 313 14.27 -4.04 -12.39
C PHE A 313 13.49 -5.35 -12.36
N GLU A 314 12.45 -5.45 -11.55
CA GLU A 314 11.57 -6.61 -11.59
C GLU A 314 10.90 -6.74 -12.96
N ASN A 315 10.35 -5.65 -13.50
CA ASN A 315 9.76 -5.63 -14.84
C ASN A 315 10.78 -5.95 -15.95
N GLU A 316 12.04 -5.49 -15.83
CA GLU A 316 13.11 -5.81 -16.79
C GLU A 316 13.44 -7.32 -16.81
N ILE A 317 13.37 -7.99 -15.64
CA ILE A 317 13.80 -9.39 -15.48
C ILE A 317 12.64 -10.37 -15.71
N SER A 318 11.43 -10.06 -15.26
CA SER A 318 10.26 -10.93 -15.39
C SER A 318 9.77 -11.11 -16.82
N ALA A 319 10.22 -10.22 -17.73
CA ALA A 319 9.83 -10.21 -19.15
C ALA A 319 8.30 -10.33 -19.35
N ASP A 320 7.50 -9.69 -18.47
CA ASP A 320 6.04 -9.69 -18.61
C ASP A 320 5.64 -9.04 -19.95
N PRO A 321 4.91 -9.74 -20.81
CA PRO A 321 4.42 -9.16 -22.06
C PRO A 321 3.57 -7.90 -21.88
N LEU A 322 2.93 -7.72 -20.72
CA LEU A 322 2.17 -6.52 -20.36
C LEU A 322 3.08 -5.39 -19.82
N ALA A 323 4.31 -5.71 -19.45
CA ALA A 323 5.34 -4.75 -19.05
C ALA A 323 6.11 -4.14 -20.22
N VAL A 324 5.70 -4.40 -21.48
CA VAL A 324 6.39 -3.93 -22.72
C VAL A 324 6.60 -2.41 -22.75
N SER A 325 5.87 -1.69 -21.91
CA SER A 325 6.00 -0.24 -21.70
C SER A 325 6.30 0.09 -20.22
N ALA A 326 7.02 -0.79 -19.53
CA ALA A 326 7.38 -0.57 -18.13
C ALA A 326 8.14 0.75 -17.96
N SER A 327 7.95 1.36 -16.80
CA SER A 327 8.73 2.55 -16.41
C SER A 327 10.22 2.22 -16.46
N LYS A 328 11.02 3.18 -16.92
CA LYS A 328 12.49 3.10 -16.87
C LYS A 328 12.99 3.78 -15.60
N ILE A 329 14.24 3.48 -15.23
CA ILE A 329 14.93 4.24 -14.18
C ILE A 329 14.89 5.72 -14.55
N ASP A 330 14.49 6.54 -13.60
CA ASP A 330 14.50 8.00 -13.72
C ASP A 330 15.92 8.52 -13.49
N GLU A 331 16.69 8.61 -14.57
CA GLU A 331 18.12 8.99 -14.52
C GLU A 331 18.31 10.38 -13.90
N GLU A 332 17.43 11.34 -14.22
CA GLU A 332 17.50 12.70 -13.64
C GLU A 332 17.29 12.69 -12.13
N TYR A 333 16.39 11.82 -11.66
CA TYR A 333 16.19 11.64 -10.23
C TYR A 333 17.40 10.97 -9.56
N MET A 334 17.97 9.92 -10.18
CA MET A 334 19.15 9.25 -9.64
C MET A 334 20.38 10.19 -9.58
N GLU A 335 20.56 11.04 -10.58
CA GLU A 335 21.59 12.07 -10.57
C GLU A 335 21.34 13.10 -9.46
N ALA A 336 20.10 13.59 -9.32
CA ALA A 336 19.73 14.59 -8.31
C ALA A 336 19.95 14.14 -6.87
N ILE A 337 19.86 12.83 -6.61
CA ILE A 337 20.11 12.23 -5.29
C ILE A 337 21.54 11.65 -5.15
N GLY A 338 22.38 11.76 -6.20
CA GLY A 338 23.78 11.31 -6.19
C GLY A 338 23.96 9.78 -6.16
N LEU A 339 23.04 9.01 -6.75
CA LEU A 339 23.04 7.54 -6.71
C LEU A 339 23.10 6.87 -8.10
N THR A 340 23.52 7.61 -9.13
CA THR A 340 23.67 7.07 -10.50
C THR A 340 24.58 5.84 -10.53
N ASP A 341 25.72 5.89 -9.82
CA ASP A 341 26.69 4.79 -9.77
C ASP A 341 26.15 3.53 -9.08
N SER A 342 25.14 3.68 -8.21
CA SER A 342 24.52 2.56 -7.49
C SER A 342 23.52 1.77 -8.32
N VAL A 343 23.06 2.29 -9.44
CA VAL A 343 21.97 1.71 -10.25
C VAL A 343 22.37 0.33 -10.79
N GLU A 344 23.61 0.16 -11.25
CA GLU A 344 24.06 -1.13 -11.81
C GLU A 344 24.26 -2.19 -10.71
N ASP A 345 24.81 -1.80 -9.56
CA ASP A 345 24.89 -2.67 -8.40
C ASP A 345 23.50 -3.18 -7.96
N TRP A 346 22.48 -2.31 -7.98
CA TRP A 346 21.13 -2.72 -7.66
C TRP A 346 20.52 -3.64 -8.72
N ARG A 347 20.87 -3.44 -10.00
CA ARG A 347 20.43 -4.33 -11.08
C ARG A 347 21.03 -5.73 -10.90
N ASP A 348 22.28 -5.83 -10.45
CA ASP A 348 22.91 -7.12 -10.15
C ASP A 348 22.23 -7.78 -8.94
N ILE A 349 21.93 -7.03 -7.88
CA ILE A 349 21.13 -7.53 -6.74
C ILE A 349 19.76 -8.06 -7.23
N ALA A 350 19.14 -7.40 -8.21
CA ALA A 350 17.87 -7.84 -8.78
C ALA A 350 18.02 -9.16 -9.55
N ARG A 351 19.04 -9.29 -10.40
CA ARG A 351 19.34 -10.52 -11.15
C ARG A 351 19.59 -11.71 -10.22
N GLU A 352 20.38 -11.51 -9.17
CA GLU A 352 20.63 -12.55 -8.16
C GLU A 352 19.36 -12.93 -7.39
N THR A 353 18.53 -11.93 -7.04
CA THR A 353 17.33 -12.15 -6.24
C THR A 353 16.25 -12.88 -7.01
N LEU A 354 16.02 -12.49 -8.26
CA LEU A 354 14.91 -12.97 -9.09
C LEU A 354 15.32 -14.14 -9.98
N GLY A 355 16.60 -14.23 -10.40
CA GLY A 355 17.11 -15.34 -11.19
C GLY A 355 17.07 -16.71 -10.46
N GLY A 356 17.17 -16.70 -9.13
CA GLY A 356 17.00 -17.88 -8.29
C GLY A 356 15.55 -18.38 -8.18
N VAL A 357 14.57 -17.52 -8.42
CA VAL A 357 13.12 -17.87 -8.36
C VAL A 357 12.64 -18.49 -9.67
N ALA A 358 13.23 -18.11 -10.81
CA ALA A 358 12.85 -18.64 -12.12
C ALA A 358 13.39 -20.07 -12.39
N ALA A 359 14.34 -20.56 -11.57
CA ALA A 359 14.97 -21.86 -11.74
C ALA A 359 14.44 -22.96 -10.81
N SER A 360 13.44 -22.68 -9.99
CA SER A 360 12.80 -23.60 -9.04
C SER A 360 11.31 -23.77 -9.33
#